data_d936e39d3b1cf32fada28dc4dd2ee080
#
_entry.id   d936e39d3b1cf32fada28dc4dd2ee080
#
_cell.length_a   1.000
_cell.length_b   1.000
_cell.length_c   1.000
_cell.angle_alpha   90.00
_cell.angle_beta   90.00
_cell.angle_gamma   90.00
#
_symmetry.space_group_name_H-M   'P 1'
#
loop_
_entity.id
_entity.type
_entity.pdbx_description
1 polymer ?
#
loop_
_entity_poly.entity_id
_entity_poly.type
_entity_poly.pdbx_seq_one_letter_code
_entity_poly.pdbx_strand_id
1 'polypeptide(L)'
;MQKFWKQINWMKALKIAAGAVAAILIAEAMGLQNAASAGIITLLTVQNTRRETVMSSVRRVLAFCIMTLLSMPLYHFCGTEPWTFGLVLLLLLLICYGLHMEDSTPINAVMATHYMLAGGVTSGMVGNELLLLLIGSGIGVCLNWFMPRNRNRIQRMQQELDSEIQGILERMAVRILEADHTGYGDSCFAKTEQLSAALRREIDIFLQNQTWEDDTYWMRYVMMRREQCRVLEEMYRQLLRLTQIPEQAKPLSEFFGEVAQHFHEGNDCTALLARLEQLHTAYQEDALPETREAFENRALLYCILTELRTFLQIKQQFYLSLPEQERKQVFERLAQQEEKP
;
A
#
# COMPACT_ATOMS: atom_id res chain seq x y z
N MET A 1 -14.97 -20.65 -11.45
CA MET A 1 -16.05 -19.69 -11.15
C MET A 1 -16.03 -19.18 -9.71
N GLN A 2 -15.88 -20.02 -8.67
CA GLN A 2 -15.86 -19.56 -7.25
C GLN A 2 -14.74 -18.56 -6.90
N LYS A 3 -13.55 -18.63 -7.52
CA LYS A 3 -12.44 -17.69 -7.30
C LYS A 3 -12.74 -16.28 -7.84
N PHE A 4 -13.48 -16.17 -8.94
CA PHE A 4 -13.89 -14.91 -9.56
C PHE A 4 -14.86 -14.12 -8.66
N TRP A 5 -15.86 -14.79 -8.07
CA TRP A 5 -16.85 -14.15 -7.20
C TRP A 5 -16.27 -13.64 -5.87
N LYS A 6 -15.20 -14.28 -5.34
CA LYS A 6 -14.49 -13.83 -4.12
C LYS A 6 -13.65 -12.56 -4.31
N GLN A 7 -13.30 -12.21 -5.56
CA GLN A 7 -12.50 -11.01 -5.86
C GLN A 7 -13.35 -9.75 -6.11
N ILE A 8 -14.66 -9.91 -6.32
CA ILE A 8 -15.57 -8.79 -6.61
C ILE A 8 -15.96 -8.08 -5.31
N ASN A 9 -15.67 -6.80 -5.24
CA ASN A 9 -16.12 -5.95 -4.13
C ASN A 9 -17.59 -5.52 -4.38
N TRP A 10 -18.54 -6.47 -4.14
CA TRP A 10 -19.97 -6.27 -4.34
C TRP A 10 -20.52 -5.04 -3.62
N MET A 11 -20.01 -4.78 -2.41
CA MET A 11 -20.45 -3.65 -1.61
C MET A 11 -20.03 -2.32 -2.25
N LYS A 12 -18.83 -2.26 -2.84
CA LYS A 12 -18.38 -1.07 -3.59
C LYS A 12 -19.23 -0.86 -4.84
N ALA A 13 -19.46 -1.92 -5.63
CA ALA A 13 -20.27 -1.85 -6.84
C ALA A 13 -21.71 -1.40 -6.55
N LEU A 14 -22.35 -1.98 -5.53
CA LEU A 14 -23.72 -1.62 -5.12
C LEU A 14 -23.81 -0.15 -4.65
N LYS A 15 -22.85 0.31 -3.85
CA LYS A 15 -22.80 1.70 -3.38
C LYS A 15 -22.67 2.68 -4.55
N ILE A 16 -21.79 2.39 -5.51
CA ILE A 16 -21.58 3.25 -6.68
C ILE A 16 -22.86 3.29 -7.54
N ALA A 17 -23.49 2.14 -7.79
CA ALA A 17 -24.73 2.07 -8.56
C ALA A 17 -25.88 2.83 -7.86
N ALA A 18 -26.06 2.62 -6.55
CA ALA A 18 -27.07 3.35 -5.78
C ALA A 18 -26.81 4.87 -5.78
N GLY A 19 -25.56 5.29 -5.65
CA GLY A 19 -25.19 6.70 -5.70
C GLY A 19 -25.40 7.33 -7.08
N ALA A 20 -25.10 6.59 -8.15
CA ALA A 20 -25.37 7.06 -9.51
C ALA A 20 -26.89 7.28 -9.74
N VAL A 21 -27.73 6.34 -9.26
CA VAL A 21 -29.20 6.49 -9.32
C VAL A 21 -29.66 7.70 -8.49
N ALA A 22 -29.13 7.87 -7.27
CA ALA A 22 -29.46 9.02 -6.43
C ALA A 22 -29.08 10.35 -7.10
N ALA A 23 -27.91 10.42 -7.77
CA ALA A 23 -27.50 11.60 -8.52
C ALA A 23 -28.46 11.97 -9.64
N ILE A 24 -28.92 10.95 -10.38
CA ILE A 24 -29.92 11.15 -11.47
C ILE A 24 -31.23 11.67 -10.89
N LEU A 25 -31.76 11.04 -9.84
CA LEU A 25 -33.02 11.43 -9.22
C LEU A 25 -32.97 12.87 -8.66
N ILE A 26 -31.85 13.28 -8.05
CA ILE A 26 -31.66 14.66 -7.58
C ILE A 26 -31.63 15.64 -8.76
N ALA A 27 -30.91 15.32 -9.83
CA ALA A 27 -30.85 16.16 -11.02
C ALA A 27 -32.21 16.31 -11.71
N GLU A 28 -32.98 15.21 -11.80
CA GLU A 28 -34.38 15.23 -12.33
C GLU A 28 -35.29 16.04 -11.42
N ALA A 29 -35.24 15.89 -10.11
CA ALA A 29 -36.04 16.64 -9.17
C ALA A 29 -35.75 18.17 -9.22
N MET A 30 -34.54 18.57 -9.63
CA MET A 30 -34.14 19.95 -9.86
C MET A 30 -34.52 20.45 -11.27
N GLY A 31 -35.11 19.60 -12.12
CA GLY A 31 -35.50 19.95 -13.47
C GLY A 31 -34.30 20.16 -14.42
N LEU A 32 -33.14 19.57 -14.13
CA LEU A 32 -31.94 19.73 -14.96
C LEU A 32 -32.06 18.91 -16.25
N GLN A 33 -31.58 19.50 -17.35
CA GLN A 33 -31.45 18.79 -18.63
C GLN A 33 -30.28 17.80 -18.55
N ASN A 34 -30.41 16.67 -19.29
CA ASN A 34 -29.36 15.61 -19.32
C ASN A 34 -29.03 15.01 -17.93
N ALA A 35 -30.04 14.86 -17.05
CA ALA A 35 -29.89 14.40 -15.68
C ALA A 35 -29.10 13.08 -15.56
N ALA A 36 -29.17 12.18 -16.57
CA ALA A 36 -28.40 10.94 -16.63
C ALA A 36 -26.89 11.17 -16.52
N SER A 37 -26.39 12.32 -16.98
CA SER A 37 -24.97 12.66 -16.89
C SER A 37 -24.49 12.81 -15.44
N ALA A 38 -25.34 13.23 -14.49
CA ALA A 38 -24.98 13.26 -13.07
C ALA A 38 -24.62 11.85 -12.53
N GLY A 39 -25.32 10.82 -12.97
CA GLY A 39 -25.01 9.41 -12.60
C GLY A 39 -23.67 8.95 -13.18
N ILE A 40 -23.38 9.28 -14.43
CA ILE A 40 -22.09 8.96 -15.09
C ILE A 40 -20.95 9.69 -14.37
N ILE A 41 -21.14 10.97 -14.03
CA ILE A 41 -20.18 11.77 -13.28
C ILE A 41 -19.91 11.12 -11.91
N THR A 42 -20.96 10.69 -11.20
CA THR A 42 -20.80 9.97 -9.92
C THR A 42 -19.96 8.71 -10.06
N LEU A 43 -20.27 7.87 -11.06
CA LEU A 43 -19.50 6.66 -11.34
C LEU A 43 -18.02 6.95 -11.58
N LEU A 44 -17.72 7.92 -12.41
CA LEU A 44 -16.34 8.30 -12.76
C LEU A 44 -15.64 9.06 -11.63
N THR A 45 -16.37 9.63 -10.67
CA THR A 45 -15.80 10.39 -9.54
C THR A 45 -15.27 9.47 -8.46
N VAL A 46 -15.85 8.30 -8.24
CA VAL A 46 -15.41 7.38 -7.18
C VAL A 46 -14.08 6.75 -7.55
N GLN A 47 -13.00 7.31 -7.04
CA GLN A 47 -11.62 6.79 -7.16
C GLN A 47 -11.29 5.78 -6.05
N ASN A 48 -10.07 5.26 -6.09
CA ASN A 48 -9.61 4.28 -5.09
C ASN A 48 -9.34 4.93 -3.73
N THR A 49 -9.05 6.24 -3.70
CA THR A 49 -8.69 6.96 -2.49
C THR A 49 -9.52 8.24 -2.32
N ARG A 50 -9.68 8.71 -1.08
CA ARG A 50 -10.43 9.95 -0.77
C ARG A 50 -9.73 11.17 -1.34
N ARG A 51 -8.41 11.27 -1.14
CA ARG A 51 -7.61 12.40 -1.62
C ARG A 51 -7.69 12.53 -3.15
N GLU A 52 -7.56 11.41 -3.84
CA GLU A 52 -7.66 11.35 -5.30
C GLU A 52 -9.07 11.76 -5.78
N THR A 53 -10.13 11.28 -5.10
CA THR A 53 -11.52 11.63 -5.41
C THR A 53 -11.77 13.13 -5.29
N VAL A 54 -11.32 13.77 -4.20
CA VAL A 54 -11.47 15.22 -4.00
C VAL A 54 -10.65 15.99 -5.03
N MET A 55 -9.38 15.60 -5.23
CA MET A 55 -8.49 16.28 -6.18
C MET A 55 -9.00 16.16 -7.63
N SER A 56 -9.46 14.98 -8.02
CA SER A 56 -10.07 14.74 -9.35
C SER A 56 -11.34 15.58 -9.51
N SER A 57 -12.17 15.70 -8.47
CA SER A 57 -13.38 16.56 -8.52
C SER A 57 -13.03 18.04 -8.74
N VAL A 58 -12.00 18.56 -8.06
CA VAL A 58 -11.52 19.93 -8.26
C VAL A 58 -10.99 20.12 -9.67
N ARG A 59 -10.15 19.19 -10.16
CA ARG A 59 -9.61 19.25 -11.54
C ARG A 59 -10.72 19.24 -12.60
N ARG A 60 -11.80 18.49 -12.37
CA ARG A 60 -12.97 18.47 -13.29
C ARG A 60 -13.68 19.78 -13.37
N VAL A 61 -13.87 20.47 -12.24
CA VAL A 61 -14.46 21.82 -12.23
C VAL A 61 -13.56 22.81 -12.97
N LEU A 62 -12.24 22.74 -12.78
CA LEU A 62 -11.29 23.58 -13.52
C LEU A 62 -11.33 23.27 -15.03
N ALA A 63 -11.31 21.99 -15.41
CA ALA A 63 -11.42 21.58 -16.80
C ALA A 63 -12.78 21.99 -17.43
N PHE A 64 -13.88 22.00 -16.64
CA PHE A 64 -15.18 22.51 -17.06
C PHE A 64 -15.11 23.99 -17.38
N CYS A 65 -14.49 24.81 -16.56
CA CYS A 65 -14.30 26.23 -16.83
C CYS A 65 -13.50 26.45 -18.12
N ILE A 66 -12.42 25.71 -18.31
CA ILE A 66 -11.58 25.77 -19.52
C ILE A 66 -12.40 25.34 -20.75
N MET A 67 -13.09 24.22 -20.68
CA MET A 67 -13.94 23.71 -21.78
C MET A 67 -15.03 24.72 -22.15
N THR A 68 -15.72 25.27 -21.17
CA THR A 68 -16.79 26.30 -21.44
C THR A 68 -16.21 27.55 -22.09
N LEU A 69 -15.03 28.00 -21.60
CA LEU A 69 -14.36 29.19 -22.16
C LEU A 69 -13.91 28.99 -23.61
N LEU A 70 -13.49 27.76 -23.96
CA LEU A 70 -13.12 27.38 -25.34
C LEU A 70 -14.37 27.20 -26.22
N SER A 71 -15.41 26.54 -25.68
CA SER A 71 -16.64 26.26 -26.45
C SER A 71 -17.42 27.49 -26.82
N MET A 72 -17.45 28.50 -25.93
CA MET A 72 -18.26 29.73 -26.16
C MET A 72 -17.88 30.47 -27.44
N PRO A 73 -16.61 30.85 -27.70
CA PRO A 73 -16.26 31.52 -28.94
C PRO A 73 -16.28 30.56 -30.15
N LEU A 74 -15.83 29.30 -29.97
CA LEU A 74 -15.74 28.36 -31.09
C LEU A 74 -17.13 28.04 -31.65
N TYR A 75 -18.12 27.71 -30.81
CA TYR A 75 -19.48 27.45 -31.25
C TYR A 75 -20.19 28.72 -31.75
N HIS A 76 -19.82 29.89 -31.24
CA HIS A 76 -20.40 31.15 -31.72
C HIS A 76 -19.93 31.53 -33.15
N PHE A 77 -18.64 31.39 -33.44
CA PHE A 77 -18.05 31.81 -34.73
C PHE A 77 -18.02 30.70 -35.77
N CYS A 78 -17.82 29.45 -35.36
CA CYS A 78 -17.65 28.31 -36.28
C CYS A 78 -18.90 27.44 -36.39
N GLY A 79 -19.95 27.69 -35.59
CA GLY A 79 -21.13 26.84 -35.54
C GLY A 79 -20.95 25.56 -34.72
N THR A 80 -22.04 24.79 -34.56
CA THR A 80 -22.09 23.57 -33.72
C THR A 80 -21.90 22.29 -34.51
N GLU A 81 -21.07 22.34 -35.54
CA GLU A 81 -20.74 21.19 -36.40
C GLU A 81 -19.79 20.22 -35.71
N PRO A 82 -19.79 18.93 -36.07
CA PRO A 82 -18.91 17.91 -35.46
C PRO A 82 -17.40 18.24 -35.50
N TRP A 83 -16.96 18.96 -36.54
CA TRP A 83 -15.56 19.40 -36.65
C TRP A 83 -15.20 20.50 -35.62
N THR A 84 -16.15 21.40 -35.30
CA THR A 84 -15.97 22.41 -34.24
C THR A 84 -15.83 21.73 -32.87
N PHE A 85 -16.64 20.71 -32.60
CA PHE A 85 -16.50 19.87 -31.40
C PHE A 85 -15.12 19.22 -31.38
N GLY A 86 -14.65 18.67 -32.50
CA GLY A 86 -13.29 18.09 -32.61
C GLY A 86 -12.20 19.10 -32.25
N LEU A 87 -12.36 20.36 -32.66
CA LEU A 87 -11.41 21.43 -32.32
C LEU A 87 -11.47 21.81 -30.82
N VAL A 88 -12.67 21.91 -30.23
CA VAL A 88 -12.83 22.12 -28.79
C VAL A 88 -12.17 20.98 -28.00
N LEU A 89 -12.40 19.73 -28.41
CA LEU A 89 -11.84 18.57 -27.75
C LEU A 89 -10.31 18.52 -27.86
N LEU A 90 -9.77 18.83 -29.04
CA LEU A 90 -8.32 18.89 -29.25
C LEU A 90 -7.64 19.91 -28.33
N LEU A 91 -8.19 21.13 -28.27
CA LEU A 91 -7.65 22.19 -27.41
C LEU A 91 -7.79 21.84 -25.93
N LEU A 92 -8.93 21.27 -25.53
CA LEU A 92 -9.14 20.79 -24.14
C LEU A 92 -8.11 19.71 -23.78
N LEU A 93 -7.89 18.73 -24.65
CA LEU A 93 -6.90 17.68 -24.46
C LEU A 93 -5.48 18.24 -24.27
N LEU A 94 -5.07 19.14 -25.18
CA LEU A 94 -3.73 19.75 -25.11
C LEU A 94 -3.52 20.49 -23.78
N ILE A 95 -4.53 21.25 -23.33
CA ILE A 95 -4.45 21.98 -22.06
C ILE A 95 -4.48 21.01 -20.86
N CYS A 96 -5.37 20.02 -20.87
CA CYS A 96 -5.47 19.03 -19.78
C CYS A 96 -4.21 18.17 -19.66
N TYR A 97 -3.58 17.77 -20.77
CA TYR A 97 -2.30 17.06 -20.74
C TYR A 97 -1.17 17.95 -20.20
N GLY A 98 -1.12 19.21 -20.61
CA GLY A 98 -0.12 20.16 -20.10
C GLY A 98 -0.26 20.45 -18.59
N LEU A 99 -1.47 20.34 -18.05
CA LEU A 99 -1.78 20.58 -16.62
C LEU A 99 -1.92 19.31 -15.79
N HIS A 100 -1.65 18.12 -16.34
CA HIS A 100 -1.83 16.82 -15.69
C HIS A 100 -3.25 16.59 -15.13
N MET A 101 -4.26 16.88 -15.98
CA MET A 101 -5.70 16.75 -15.67
C MET A 101 -6.44 15.84 -16.65
N GLU A 102 -5.76 14.83 -17.21
CA GLU A 102 -6.26 13.93 -18.26
C GLU A 102 -7.56 13.21 -17.84
N ASP A 103 -7.65 12.87 -16.55
CA ASP A 103 -8.79 12.19 -15.92
C ASP A 103 -10.08 13.03 -15.95
N SER A 104 -9.97 14.34 -16.19
CA SER A 104 -11.10 15.27 -16.25
C SER A 104 -11.70 15.39 -17.65
N THR A 105 -10.97 14.99 -18.68
CA THR A 105 -11.36 15.19 -20.09
C THR A 105 -12.64 14.44 -20.49
N PRO A 106 -12.83 13.13 -20.13
CA PRO A 106 -14.00 12.39 -20.60
C PRO A 106 -15.34 13.02 -20.18
N ILE A 107 -15.43 13.49 -18.94
CA ILE A 107 -16.65 14.13 -18.42
C ILE A 107 -16.90 15.46 -19.13
N ASN A 108 -15.87 16.27 -19.30
CA ASN A 108 -15.99 17.57 -19.94
C ASN A 108 -16.25 17.45 -21.45
N ALA A 109 -15.77 16.40 -22.10
CA ALA A 109 -16.12 16.10 -23.49
C ALA A 109 -17.62 15.78 -23.64
N VAL A 110 -18.22 15.03 -22.70
CA VAL A 110 -19.68 14.79 -22.70
C VAL A 110 -20.44 16.12 -22.55
N MET A 111 -20.01 17.01 -21.65
CA MET A 111 -20.65 18.32 -21.50
C MET A 111 -20.49 19.20 -22.74
N ALA A 112 -19.35 19.14 -23.43
CA ALA A 112 -19.15 19.82 -24.70
C ALA A 112 -20.12 19.32 -25.80
N THR A 113 -20.48 18.00 -25.79
CA THR A 113 -21.53 17.50 -26.71
C THR A 113 -22.90 18.04 -26.40
N HIS A 114 -23.23 18.31 -25.13
CA HIS A 114 -24.52 18.95 -24.77
C HIS A 114 -24.59 20.33 -25.34
N TYR A 115 -23.51 21.13 -25.28
CA TYR A 115 -23.46 22.45 -25.93
C TYR A 115 -23.61 22.35 -27.44
N MET A 116 -22.97 21.38 -28.09
CA MET A 116 -23.10 21.16 -29.53
C MET A 116 -24.55 20.83 -29.91
N LEU A 117 -25.18 19.87 -29.20
CA LEU A 117 -26.55 19.42 -29.49
C LEU A 117 -27.60 20.52 -29.23
N ALA A 118 -27.36 21.43 -28.33
CA ALA A 118 -28.26 22.54 -28.03
C ALA A 118 -28.08 23.74 -28.95
N GLY A 119 -27.18 23.68 -29.93
CA GLY A 119 -26.96 24.74 -30.87
C GLY A 119 -26.09 25.90 -30.37
N GLY A 120 -25.33 25.71 -29.29
CA GLY A 120 -24.38 26.67 -28.75
C GLY A 120 -24.35 26.73 -27.21
N VAL A 121 -23.59 27.70 -26.69
CA VAL A 121 -23.40 27.88 -25.24
C VAL A 121 -24.25 29.04 -24.74
N THR A 122 -25.18 28.76 -23.84
CA THR A 122 -25.99 29.78 -23.17
C THR A 122 -25.71 29.79 -21.67
N SER A 123 -25.93 30.90 -20.98
CA SER A 123 -25.72 31.01 -19.52
C SER A 123 -26.54 30.00 -18.73
N GLY A 124 -27.77 29.71 -19.17
CA GLY A 124 -28.64 28.69 -18.57
C GLY A 124 -28.06 27.30 -18.69
N MET A 125 -27.48 26.96 -19.85
CA MET A 125 -26.82 25.66 -20.06
C MET A 125 -25.55 25.53 -19.26
N VAL A 126 -24.73 26.59 -19.17
CA VAL A 126 -23.52 26.56 -18.31
C VAL A 126 -23.90 26.27 -16.86
N GLY A 127 -24.96 26.91 -16.35
CA GLY A 127 -25.48 26.64 -15.02
C GLY A 127 -25.98 25.20 -14.85
N ASN A 128 -26.72 24.68 -15.86
CA ASN A 128 -27.20 23.30 -15.87
C ASN A 128 -26.04 22.28 -15.79
N GLU A 129 -25.06 22.41 -16.67
CA GLU A 129 -23.90 21.49 -16.70
C GLU A 129 -23.05 21.61 -15.45
N LEU A 130 -22.85 22.80 -14.90
CA LEU A 130 -22.16 23.01 -13.63
C LEU A 130 -22.89 22.32 -12.48
N LEU A 131 -24.21 22.40 -12.40
CA LEU A 131 -25.01 21.75 -11.38
C LEU A 131 -24.92 20.21 -11.51
N LEU A 132 -25.00 19.67 -12.73
CA LEU A 132 -24.81 18.23 -12.97
C LEU A 132 -23.42 17.77 -12.49
N LEU A 133 -22.38 18.56 -12.78
CA LEU A 133 -21.01 18.27 -12.35
C LEU A 133 -20.89 18.29 -10.81
N LEU A 134 -21.47 19.28 -10.15
CA LEU A 134 -21.43 19.42 -8.70
C LEU A 134 -22.23 18.32 -7.99
N ILE A 135 -23.43 17.98 -8.48
CA ILE A 135 -24.25 16.89 -7.93
C ILE A 135 -23.52 15.56 -8.07
N GLY A 136 -23.07 15.23 -9.28
CA GLY A 136 -22.38 13.95 -9.53
C GLY A 136 -21.07 13.81 -8.77
N SER A 137 -20.24 14.87 -8.77
CA SER A 137 -18.98 14.89 -8.04
C SER A 137 -19.20 14.89 -6.52
N GLY A 138 -20.17 15.66 -6.02
CA GLY A 138 -20.52 15.72 -4.59
C GLY A 138 -20.96 14.37 -4.05
N ILE A 139 -21.86 13.68 -4.75
CA ILE A 139 -22.30 12.33 -4.36
C ILE A 139 -21.13 11.35 -4.44
N GLY A 140 -20.29 11.41 -5.47
CA GLY A 140 -19.10 10.58 -5.59
C GLY A 140 -18.11 10.76 -4.43
N VAL A 141 -17.89 12.00 -4.00
CA VAL A 141 -17.06 12.32 -2.82
C VAL A 141 -17.72 11.79 -1.54
N CYS A 142 -19.02 12.00 -1.35
CA CYS A 142 -19.76 11.47 -0.20
C CYS A 142 -19.67 9.95 -0.12
N LEU A 143 -19.88 9.24 -1.22
CA LEU A 143 -19.79 7.78 -1.26
C LEU A 143 -18.39 7.29 -0.86
N ASN A 144 -17.35 7.96 -1.35
CA ASN A 144 -15.98 7.58 -1.02
C ASN A 144 -15.62 7.91 0.43
N TRP A 145 -16.24 8.93 1.01
CA TRP A 145 -16.06 9.26 2.43
C TRP A 145 -16.52 8.15 3.38
N PHE A 146 -17.60 7.44 3.02
CA PHE A 146 -18.15 6.33 3.78
C PHE A 146 -17.53 4.96 3.42
N MET A 147 -16.47 4.90 2.61
CA MET A 147 -15.77 3.65 2.37
C MET A 147 -14.94 3.24 3.61
N PRO A 148 -15.04 1.95 4.04
CA PRO A 148 -14.36 1.49 5.24
C PRO A 148 -12.85 1.59 5.11
N ARG A 149 -12.20 2.04 6.18
CA ARG A 149 -10.73 2.04 6.30
C ARG A 149 -10.26 0.59 6.46
N ASN A 150 -9.36 0.12 5.60
CA ASN A 150 -8.87 -1.26 5.60
C ASN A 150 -7.77 -1.52 6.66
N ARG A 151 -7.81 -0.84 7.83
CA ARG A 151 -6.81 -1.01 8.90
C ARG A 151 -6.67 -2.46 9.35
N ASN A 152 -7.79 -3.17 9.50
CA ASN A 152 -7.81 -4.59 9.88
C ASN A 152 -7.17 -5.51 8.81
N ARG A 153 -7.17 -5.09 7.55
CA ARG A 153 -6.52 -5.83 6.48
C ARG A 153 -5.01 -5.65 6.54
N ILE A 154 -4.53 -4.42 6.76
CA ILE A 154 -3.12 -4.13 6.96
C ILE A 154 -2.57 -4.93 8.13
N GLN A 155 -3.26 -4.94 9.28
CA GLN A 155 -2.86 -5.71 10.44
C GLN A 155 -2.77 -7.22 10.17
N ARG A 156 -3.74 -7.80 9.45
CA ARG A 156 -3.68 -9.22 9.06
C ARG A 156 -2.50 -9.52 8.15
N MET A 157 -2.23 -8.67 7.17
CA MET A 157 -1.09 -8.84 6.27
C MET A 157 0.24 -8.65 6.98
N GLN A 158 0.31 -7.75 7.97
CA GLN A 158 1.48 -7.60 8.86
C GLN A 158 1.73 -8.89 9.64
N GLN A 159 0.69 -9.43 10.29
CA GLN A 159 0.79 -10.68 11.06
C GLN A 159 1.23 -11.86 10.18
N GLU A 160 0.70 -11.94 8.96
CA GLU A 160 1.10 -12.98 8.00
C GLU A 160 2.58 -12.83 7.61
N LEU A 161 3.06 -11.62 7.36
CA LEU A 161 4.48 -11.36 7.07
C LEU A 161 5.36 -11.72 8.28
N ASP A 162 4.97 -11.31 9.48
CA ASP A 162 5.72 -11.59 10.71
C ASP A 162 5.79 -13.10 11.00
N SER A 163 4.70 -13.83 10.81
CA SER A 163 4.65 -15.28 10.95
C SER A 163 5.55 -16.01 9.94
N GLU A 164 5.64 -15.53 8.70
CA GLU A 164 6.55 -16.12 7.71
C GLU A 164 8.01 -15.87 8.09
N ILE A 165 8.37 -14.67 8.56
CA ILE A 165 9.74 -14.36 9.03
C ILE A 165 10.09 -15.21 10.25
N GLN A 166 9.18 -15.31 11.21
CA GLN A 166 9.33 -16.18 12.38
C GLN A 166 9.59 -17.64 11.99
N GLY A 167 8.77 -18.17 11.06
CA GLY A 167 8.96 -19.54 10.56
C GLY A 167 10.29 -19.74 9.81
N ILE A 168 10.87 -18.68 9.20
CA ILE A 168 12.22 -18.78 8.62
C ILE A 168 13.27 -18.88 9.74
N LEU A 169 13.17 -18.06 10.79
CA LEU A 169 14.07 -18.11 11.94
C LEU A 169 14.05 -19.49 12.63
N GLU A 170 12.86 -20.05 12.84
CA GLU A 170 12.68 -21.40 13.41
C GLU A 170 13.33 -22.48 12.53
N ARG A 171 13.15 -22.40 11.21
CA ARG A 171 13.82 -23.32 10.28
C ARG A 171 15.32 -23.15 10.29
N MET A 172 15.85 -21.94 10.39
CA MET A 172 17.29 -21.68 10.49
C MET A 172 17.87 -22.26 11.79
N ALA A 173 17.14 -22.18 12.92
CA ALA A 173 17.53 -22.79 14.17
C ALA A 173 17.77 -24.32 14.02
N VAL A 174 16.90 -24.99 13.29
CA VAL A 174 17.04 -26.44 13.03
C VAL A 174 18.16 -26.72 12.03
N ARG A 175 18.18 -26.02 10.91
CA ARG A 175 19.10 -26.26 9.78
C ARG A 175 20.57 -26.03 10.11
N ILE A 176 20.87 -25.10 11.02
CA ILE A 176 22.25 -24.85 11.44
C ILE A 176 22.92 -26.08 12.12
N LEU A 177 22.10 -27.00 12.58
CA LEU A 177 22.53 -28.29 13.17
C LEU A 177 22.50 -29.45 12.16
N GLU A 178 22.23 -29.20 10.89
CA GLU A 178 22.24 -30.18 9.82
C GLU A 178 23.52 -30.05 8.98
N ALA A 179 24.14 -31.15 8.60
CA ALA A 179 25.32 -31.13 7.73
C ALA A 179 24.96 -31.18 6.24
N ASP A 180 23.76 -31.68 5.92
CA ASP A 180 23.27 -31.80 4.55
C ASP A 180 22.17 -30.77 4.27
N HIS A 181 22.50 -29.85 3.39
CA HIS A 181 21.57 -28.77 2.93
C HIS A 181 21.02 -29.05 1.53
N THR A 182 21.16 -30.28 0.98
CA THR A 182 20.62 -30.64 -0.33
C THR A 182 19.09 -30.53 -0.36
N GLY A 183 18.55 -29.90 -1.41
CA GLY A 183 17.10 -29.71 -1.56
C GLY A 183 16.52 -28.47 -0.89
N TYR A 184 17.33 -27.68 -0.19
CA TYR A 184 16.90 -26.40 0.36
C TYR A 184 17.06 -25.28 -0.67
N GLY A 185 15.99 -24.53 -0.88
CA GLY A 185 15.94 -23.42 -1.85
C GLY A 185 15.40 -22.13 -1.23
N ASP A 186 15.56 -21.03 -1.95
CA ASP A 186 15.19 -19.67 -1.53
C ASP A 186 13.69 -19.34 -1.62
N SER A 187 12.83 -20.35 -1.86
CA SER A 187 11.39 -20.13 -2.10
C SER A 187 10.64 -19.46 -0.94
N CYS A 188 11.13 -19.62 0.30
CA CYS A 188 10.57 -18.97 1.48
C CYS A 188 10.75 -17.43 1.43
N PHE A 189 11.86 -16.93 0.87
CA PHE A 189 12.11 -15.51 0.72
C PHE A 189 11.27 -14.87 -0.39
N ALA A 190 10.99 -15.59 -1.48
CA ALA A 190 10.07 -15.13 -2.52
C ALA A 190 8.66 -14.85 -1.96
N LYS A 191 8.20 -15.66 -0.99
CA LYS A 191 6.91 -15.43 -0.32
C LYS A 191 6.93 -14.18 0.56
N THR A 192 7.97 -13.98 1.36
CA THR A 192 8.10 -12.76 2.19
C THR A 192 8.22 -11.49 1.35
N GLU A 193 8.90 -11.55 0.20
CA GLU A 193 8.98 -10.43 -0.73
C GLU A 193 7.60 -10.09 -1.33
N GLN A 194 6.85 -11.09 -1.78
CA GLN A 194 5.48 -10.91 -2.29
C GLN A 194 4.54 -10.31 -1.23
N LEU A 195 4.60 -10.82 0.01
CA LEU A 195 3.79 -10.31 1.12
C LEU A 195 4.16 -8.87 1.47
N SER A 196 5.45 -8.54 1.57
CA SER A 196 5.91 -7.20 1.86
C SER A 196 5.54 -6.19 0.76
N ALA A 197 5.64 -6.60 -0.51
CA ALA A 197 5.22 -5.76 -1.65
C ALA A 197 3.69 -5.56 -1.69
N ALA A 198 2.91 -6.58 -1.34
CA ALA A 198 1.46 -6.48 -1.24
C ALA A 198 1.03 -5.60 -0.06
N LEU A 199 1.65 -5.78 1.11
CA LEU A 199 1.43 -4.96 2.30
C LEU A 199 1.74 -3.49 2.02
N ARG A 200 2.87 -3.19 1.38
CA ARG A 200 3.22 -1.82 0.99
C ARG A 200 2.16 -1.17 0.11
N ARG A 201 1.67 -1.88 -0.93
CA ARG A 201 0.59 -1.35 -1.80
C ARG A 201 -0.69 -1.04 -1.02
N GLU A 202 -1.06 -1.89 -0.07
CA GLU A 202 -2.25 -1.67 0.76
C GLU A 202 -2.04 -0.46 1.71
N ILE A 203 -0.82 -0.27 2.23
CA ILE A 203 -0.45 0.89 3.05
C ILE A 203 -0.49 2.18 2.22
N ASP A 204 0.03 2.17 0.99
CA ASP A 204 -0.02 3.35 0.10
C ASP A 204 -1.47 3.78 -0.14
N ILE A 205 -2.38 2.83 -0.41
CA ILE A 205 -3.82 3.10 -0.56
C ILE A 205 -4.42 3.64 0.74
N PHE A 206 -4.02 3.08 1.89
CA PHE A 206 -4.49 3.52 3.20
C PHE A 206 -4.06 4.97 3.50
N LEU A 207 -2.79 5.32 3.28
CA LEU A 207 -2.26 6.67 3.49
C LEU A 207 -2.92 7.71 2.58
N GLN A 208 -3.18 7.37 1.32
CA GLN A 208 -3.91 8.24 0.39
C GLN A 208 -5.39 8.44 0.79
N ASN A 209 -5.94 7.56 1.62
CA ASN A 209 -7.28 7.69 2.19
C ASN A 209 -7.33 8.50 3.49
N GLN A 210 -6.17 8.81 4.09
CA GLN A 210 -6.08 9.67 5.26
C GLN A 210 -5.98 11.13 4.81
N THR A 211 -6.87 11.99 5.34
CA THR A 211 -6.92 13.42 4.98
C THR A 211 -6.19 14.31 5.98
N TRP A 212 -5.96 13.85 7.23
CA TRP A 212 -5.52 14.73 8.32
C TRP A 212 -4.55 14.09 9.34
N GLU A 213 -4.29 12.79 9.27
CA GLU A 213 -3.37 12.10 10.17
C GLU A 213 -2.16 11.59 9.38
N ASP A 214 -0.97 11.95 9.81
CA ASP A 214 0.30 11.51 9.22
C ASP A 214 0.73 10.18 9.85
N ASP A 215 -0.10 9.14 9.71
CA ASP A 215 0.19 7.78 10.21
C ASP A 215 1.21 7.09 9.30
N THR A 216 2.47 7.47 9.45
CA THR A 216 3.59 6.87 8.70
C THR A 216 4.10 5.57 9.33
N TYR A 217 3.54 5.16 10.48
CA TYR A 217 3.95 3.96 11.21
C TYR A 217 4.04 2.71 10.33
N TRP A 218 2.95 2.40 9.62
CA TRP A 218 2.86 1.20 8.78
C TRP A 218 3.89 1.18 7.64
N MET A 219 4.17 2.34 7.04
CA MET A 219 5.19 2.46 6.00
C MET A 219 6.58 2.19 6.58
N ARG A 220 6.91 2.81 7.71
CA ARG A 220 8.20 2.59 8.40
C ARG A 220 8.33 1.12 8.83
N TYR A 221 7.23 0.52 9.31
CA TYR A 221 7.20 -0.89 9.70
C TYR A 221 7.52 -1.84 8.53
N VAL A 222 6.85 -1.70 7.40
CA VAL A 222 7.10 -2.59 6.24
C VAL A 222 8.50 -2.40 5.67
N MET A 223 9.04 -1.18 5.71
CA MET A 223 10.43 -0.92 5.28
C MET A 223 11.43 -1.60 6.21
N MET A 224 11.24 -1.51 7.52
CA MET A 224 12.05 -2.20 8.52
C MET A 224 12.02 -3.71 8.31
N ARG A 225 10.84 -4.32 8.09
CA ARG A 225 10.72 -5.77 7.83
C ARG A 225 11.41 -6.19 6.53
N ARG A 226 11.33 -5.37 5.48
CA ARG A 226 12.06 -5.65 4.23
C ARG A 226 13.57 -5.68 4.44
N GLU A 227 14.10 -4.75 5.22
CA GLU A 227 15.51 -4.72 5.52
C GLU A 227 15.93 -5.93 6.37
N GLN A 228 15.13 -6.31 7.37
CA GLN A 228 15.34 -7.55 8.12
C GLN A 228 15.31 -8.80 7.23
N CYS A 229 14.39 -8.89 6.25
CA CYS A 229 14.33 -10.00 5.31
C CYS A 229 15.61 -10.12 4.46
N ARG A 230 16.21 -8.99 4.04
CA ARG A 230 17.49 -8.99 3.29
C ARG A 230 18.63 -9.55 4.11
N VAL A 231 18.74 -9.12 5.37
CA VAL A 231 19.77 -9.63 6.29
C VAL A 231 19.53 -11.12 6.56
N LEU A 232 18.27 -11.52 6.76
CA LEU A 232 17.90 -12.92 6.99
C LEU A 232 18.24 -13.82 5.79
N GLU A 233 18.02 -13.33 4.58
CA GLU A 233 18.39 -14.04 3.35
C GLU A 233 19.91 -14.23 3.24
N GLU A 234 20.70 -13.22 3.63
CA GLU A 234 22.16 -13.32 3.63
C GLU A 234 22.63 -14.34 4.67
N MET A 235 22.10 -14.30 5.90
CA MET A 235 22.38 -15.32 6.91
C MET A 235 22.05 -16.74 6.40
N TYR A 236 20.92 -16.89 5.72
CA TYR A 236 20.50 -18.17 5.16
C TYR A 236 21.47 -18.68 4.09
N ARG A 237 21.95 -17.80 3.19
CA ARG A 237 22.97 -18.18 2.18
C ARG A 237 24.28 -18.62 2.82
N GLN A 238 24.71 -17.97 3.90
CA GLN A 238 25.90 -18.38 4.64
C GLN A 238 25.69 -19.73 5.33
N LEU A 239 24.51 -19.97 5.92
CA LEU A 239 24.13 -21.23 6.53
C LEU A 239 24.23 -22.40 5.54
N LEU A 240 23.74 -22.21 4.31
CA LEU A 240 23.80 -23.25 3.27
C LEU A 240 25.24 -23.62 2.80
N ARG A 241 26.25 -22.84 3.18
CA ARG A 241 27.65 -23.07 2.85
C ARG A 241 28.37 -23.88 3.94
N LEU A 242 27.74 -24.14 5.07
CA LEU A 242 28.31 -24.97 6.12
C LEU A 242 28.50 -26.41 5.59
N THR A 243 29.70 -26.95 5.75
CA THR A 243 30.06 -28.33 5.34
C THR A 243 30.18 -29.26 6.55
N GLN A 244 30.42 -28.70 7.72
CA GLN A 244 30.46 -29.39 9.01
C GLN A 244 29.72 -28.58 10.06
N ILE A 245 29.28 -29.24 11.12
CA ILE A 245 28.59 -28.60 12.24
C ILE A 245 29.60 -28.33 13.35
N PRO A 246 30.09 -27.09 13.53
CA PRO A 246 30.95 -26.76 14.66
C PRO A 246 30.18 -26.81 15.99
N GLU A 247 30.91 -27.01 17.10
CA GLU A 247 30.31 -27.03 18.45
C GLU A 247 29.54 -25.72 18.76
N GLN A 248 30.00 -24.59 18.20
CA GLN A 248 29.37 -23.26 18.31
C GLN A 248 28.03 -23.19 17.61
N ALA A 249 27.67 -24.12 16.72
CA ALA A 249 26.38 -24.12 16.03
C ALA A 249 25.21 -24.34 17.01
N LYS A 250 25.40 -25.12 18.07
CA LYS A 250 24.31 -25.41 19.02
C LYS A 250 23.84 -24.15 19.79
N PRO A 251 24.73 -23.38 20.45
CA PRO A 251 24.31 -22.14 21.12
C PRO A 251 23.66 -21.13 20.17
N LEU A 252 24.10 -21.05 18.91
CA LEU A 252 23.53 -20.18 17.90
C LEU A 252 22.15 -20.67 17.46
N SER A 253 21.93 -21.97 17.32
CA SER A 253 20.63 -22.58 17.07
C SER A 253 19.62 -22.25 18.16
N GLU A 254 20.01 -22.41 19.42
CA GLU A 254 19.17 -22.06 20.58
C GLU A 254 18.81 -20.57 20.56
N PHE A 255 19.76 -19.73 20.21
CA PHE A 255 19.51 -18.29 20.11
C PHE A 255 18.60 -17.90 18.93
N PHE A 256 18.69 -18.55 17.78
CA PHE A 256 17.70 -18.37 16.70
C PHE A 256 16.28 -18.74 17.17
N GLY A 257 16.13 -19.82 17.95
CA GLY A 257 14.86 -20.19 18.56
C GLY A 257 14.34 -19.13 19.53
N GLU A 258 15.22 -18.55 20.38
CA GLU A 258 14.88 -17.46 21.28
C GLU A 258 14.44 -16.20 20.51
N VAL A 259 15.15 -15.82 19.45
CA VAL A 259 14.77 -14.70 18.58
C VAL A 259 13.40 -14.94 17.93
N ALA A 260 13.12 -16.15 17.46
CA ALA A 260 11.84 -16.52 16.88
C ALA A 260 10.69 -16.43 17.90
N GLN A 261 10.89 -16.93 19.12
CA GLN A 261 9.87 -16.85 20.18
C GLN A 261 9.52 -15.41 20.59
N HIS A 262 10.51 -14.51 20.56
CA HIS A 262 10.32 -13.10 20.91
C HIS A 262 10.08 -12.21 19.68
N PHE A 263 9.76 -12.81 18.53
CA PHE A 263 9.55 -12.07 17.27
C PHE A 263 8.13 -11.52 17.18
N HIS A 264 7.93 -10.34 17.78
CA HIS A 264 6.65 -9.61 17.75
C HIS A 264 6.85 -8.10 17.62
N GLU A 265 5.77 -7.39 17.30
CA GLU A 265 5.78 -5.95 17.03
C GLU A 265 6.35 -5.12 18.20
N GLY A 266 6.01 -5.45 19.44
CA GLY A 266 6.37 -4.71 20.65
C GLY A 266 7.76 -5.00 21.22
N ASN A 267 8.51 -5.98 20.70
CA ASN A 267 9.85 -6.27 21.20
C ASN A 267 10.85 -5.16 20.79
N ASP A 268 11.56 -4.61 21.77
CA ASP A 268 12.63 -3.61 21.59
C ASP A 268 14.01 -4.21 21.30
N CYS A 269 14.13 -5.53 21.32
CA CYS A 269 15.35 -6.31 21.11
C CYS A 269 16.50 -6.04 22.11
N THR A 270 16.30 -5.29 23.18
CA THR A 270 17.37 -4.94 24.14
C THR A 270 17.91 -6.18 24.84
N ALA A 271 17.04 -7.05 25.35
CA ALA A 271 17.45 -8.30 26.01
C ALA A 271 18.13 -9.27 25.02
N LEU A 272 17.59 -9.39 23.81
CA LEU A 272 18.18 -10.24 22.77
C LEU A 272 19.58 -9.76 22.36
N LEU A 273 19.78 -8.48 22.21
CA LEU A 273 21.11 -7.91 21.90
C LEU A 273 22.11 -8.14 23.03
N ALA A 274 21.71 -8.02 24.30
CA ALA A 274 22.55 -8.33 25.44
C ALA A 274 22.93 -9.82 25.46
N ARG A 275 21.99 -10.72 25.15
CA ARG A 275 22.24 -12.17 25.06
C ARG A 275 23.17 -12.50 23.89
N LEU A 276 23.01 -11.84 22.75
CA LEU A 276 23.89 -11.98 21.59
C LEU A 276 25.31 -11.55 21.90
N GLU A 277 25.52 -10.50 22.71
CA GLU A 277 26.84 -10.06 23.11
C GLU A 277 27.54 -11.09 23.99
N GLN A 278 26.82 -11.73 24.93
CA GLN A 278 27.34 -12.84 25.71
C GLN A 278 27.78 -14.01 24.82
N LEU A 279 26.96 -14.35 23.81
CA LEU A 279 27.30 -15.42 22.86
C LEU A 279 28.53 -15.05 22.02
N HIS A 280 28.63 -13.80 21.58
CA HIS A 280 29.80 -13.29 20.85
C HIS A 280 31.09 -13.38 21.69
N THR A 281 31.03 -13.00 22.96
CA THR A 281 32.18 -13.12 23.90
C THR A 281 32.60 -14.59 24.07
N ALA A 282 31.63 -15.50 24.26
CA ALA A 282 31.92 -16.92 24.36
C ALA A 282 32.65 -17.46 23.11
N TYR A 283 32.24 -17.00 21.89
CA TYR A 283 32.94 -17.40 20.66
C TYR A 283 34.38 -16.90 20.56
N GLN A 284 34.69 -15.74 21.18
CA GLN A 284 36.06 -15.19 21.21
C GLN A 284 36.98 -15.97 22.18
N GLU A 285 36.41 -16.52 23.24
CA GLU A 285 37.17 -17.28 24.26
C GLU A 285 37.41 -18.73 23.87
N ASP A 286 36.69 -19.25 22.86
CA ASP A 286 36.85 -20.62 22.37
C ASP A 286 38.24 -20.88 21.76
N ALA A 287 38.75 -22.11 21.92
CA ALA A 287 40.01 -22.55 21.32
C ALA A 287 40.02 -22.32 19.79
N LEU A 288 41.19 -22.05 19.23
CA LEU A 288 41.35 -21.86 17.78
C LEU A 288 41.10 -23.19 17.03
N PRO A 289 40.49 -23.14 15.84
CA PRO A 289 40.25 -24.29 15.00
C PRO A 289 41.58 -24.89 14.51
N GLU A 290 41.72 -26.21 14.58
CA GLU A 290 42.96 -26.92 14.20
C GLU A 290 43.06 -27.17 12.68
N THR A 291 41.92 -27.24 11.98
CA THR A 291 41.88 -27.53 10.54
C THR A 291 41.35 -26.34 9.75
N ARG A 292 41.72 -26.28 8.45
CA ARG A 292 41.19 -25.26 7.54
C ARG A 292 39.66 -25.33 7.41
N GLU A 293 39.12 -26.53 7.33
CA GLU A 293 37.67 -26.74 7.21
C GLU A 293 36.90 -26.24 8.47
N ALA A 294 37.43 -26.61 9.67
CA ALA A 294 36.88 -26.10 10.93
C ALA A 294 36.95 -24.57 11.01
N PHE A 295 38.03 -23.96 10.51
CA PHE A 295 38.17 -22.51 10.45
C PHE A 295 37.13 -21.88 9.52
N GLU A 296 36.94 -22.42 8.30
CA GLU A 296 35.99 -21.90 7.33
C GLU A 296 34.55 -22.00 7.85
N ASN A 297 34.13 -23.10 8.44
CA ASN A 297 32.81 -23.26 9.04
C ASN A 297 32.59 -22.33 10.24
N ARG A 298 33.60 -22.20 11.13
CA ARG A 298 33.53 -21.24 12.25
C ARG A 298 33.45 -19.80 11.78
N ALA A 299 34.16 -19.43 10.72
CA ALA A 299 34.07 -18.09 10.11
C ALA A 299 32.67 -17.81 9.55
N LEU A 300 32.02 -18.81 8.94
CA LEU A 300 30.62 -18.67 8.48
C LEU A 300 29.66 -18.43 9.66
N LEU A 301 29.80 -19.19 10.77
CA LEU A 301 28.99 -18.98 11.98
C LEU A 301 29.22 -17.57 12.57
N TYR A 302 30.45 -17.08 12.56
CA TYR A 302 30.77 -15.73 13.02
C TYR A 302 30.13 -14.64 12.14
N CYS A 303 30.11 -14.84 10.82
CA CYS A 303 29.39 -13.97 9.90
C CYS A 303 27.88 -13.99 10.19
N ILE A 304 27.27 -15.17 10.36
CA ILE A 304 25.85 -15.31 10.72
C ILE A 304 25.54 -14.56 12.03
N LEU A 305 26.39 -14.69 13.04
CA LEU A 305 26.25 -14.01 14.33
C LEU A 305 26.27 -12.47 14.16
N THR A 306 27.16 -11.96 13.30
CA THR A 306 27.28 -10.55 12.99
C THR A 306 26.04 -10.01 12.25
N GLU A 307 25.57 -10.76 11.27
CA GLU A 307 24.32 -10.42 10.55
C GLU A 307 23.10 -10.49 11.48
N LEU A 308 23.05 -11.43 12.42
CA LEU A 308 21.97 -11.52 13.40
C LEU A 308 21.95 -10.30 14.34
N ARG A 309 23.12 -9.75 14.67
CA ARG A 309 23.21 -8.45 15.37
C ARG A 309 22.58 -7.35 14.54
N THR A 310 22.90 -7.26 13.26
CA THR A 310 22.33 -6.27 12.34
C THR A 310 20.81 -6.43 12.25
N PHE A 311 20.32 -7.67 12.14
CA PHE A 311 18.89 -7.98 12.12
C PHE A 311 18.14 -7.45 13.35
N LEU A 312 18.69 -7.65 14.56
CA LEU A 312 18.12 -7.15 15.80
C LEU A 312 18.24 -5.64 15.95
N GLN A 313 19.36 -5.05 15.53
CA GLN A 313 19.57 -3.59 15.57
C GLN A 313 18.59 -2.83 14.66
N ILE A 314 18.28 -3.35 13.48
CA ILE A 314 17.25 -2.77 12.58
C ILE A 314 15.91 -2.63 13.33
N LYS A 315 15.49 -3.66 14.03
CA LYS A 315 14.25 -3.61 14.83
C LYS A 315 14.36 -2.66 16.01
N GLN A 316 15.49 -2.66 16.72
CA GLN A 316 15.73 -1.76 17.86
C GLN A 316 15.68 -0.28 17.41
N GLN A 317 16.36 0.06 16.32
CA GLN A 317 16.35 1.41 15.77
C GLN A 317 14.95 1.86 15.37
N PHE A 318 14.20 0.97 14.72
CA PHE A 318 12.80 1.24 14.42
C PHE A 318 12.01 1.55 15.70
N TYR A 319 12.10 0.70 16.73
CA TYR A 319 11.38 0.88 17.99
C TYR A 319 11.76 2.19 18.70
N LEU A 320 13.04 2.52 18.76
CA LEU A 320 13.54 3.77 19.37
C LEU A 320 13.12 5.02 18.59
N SER A 321 12.93 4.90 17.27
CA SER A 321 12.48 6.01 16.41
C SER A 321 10.98 6.32 16.55
N LEU A 322 10.20 5.45 17.21
CA LEU A 322 8.76 5.63 17.39
C LEU A 322 8.48 6.71 18.47
N PRO A 323 7.56 7.65 18.20
CA PRO A 323 7.02 8.53 19.23
C PRO A 323 6.38 7.74 20.38
N GLU A 324 6.39 8.31 21.58
CA GLU A 324 5.86 7.62 22.76
C GLU A 324 4.37 7.20 22.62
N GLN A 325 3.58 8.02 21.93
CA GLN A 325 2.19 7.71 21.63
C GLN A 325 2.03 6.49 20.72
N GLU A 326 2.86 6.35 19.69
CA GLU A 326 2.84 5.19 18.81
C GLU A 326 3.29 3.92 19.54
N ARG A 327 4.31 4.00 20.42
CA ARG A 327 4.72 2.88 21.27
C ARG A 327 3.58 2.39 22.16
N LYS A 328 2.84 3.29 22.83
CA LYS A 328 1.66 2.93 23.64
C LYS A 328 0.59 2.22 22.80
N GLN A 329 0.29 2.72 21.60
CA GLN A 329 -0.67 2.08 20.71
C GLN A 329 -0.25 0.68 20.25
N VAL A 330 1.05 0.41 20.08
CA VAL A 330 1.58 -0.92 19.79
C VAL A 330 1.29 -1.87 20.97
N PHE A 331 1.59 -1.46 22.21
CA PHE A 331 1.29 -2.27 23.40
C PHE A 331 -0.20 -2.55 23.60
N GLU A 332 -1.06 -1.55 23.39
CA GLU A 332 -2.51 -1.73 23.46
C GLU A 332 -3.04 -2.72 22.39
N ARG A 333 -2.46 -2.70 21.18
CA ARG A 333 -2.81 -3.67 20.13
C ARG A 333 -2.42 -5.10 20.51
N LEU A 334 -1.24 -5.29 21.08
CA LEU A 334 -0.77 -6.61 21.53
C LEU A 334 -1.63 -7.15 22.64
N ALA A 335 -1.94 -6.35 23.66
CA ALA A 335 -2.84 -6.75 24.75
C ALA A 335 -4.23 -7.19 24.26
N GLN A 336 -4.79 -6.47 23.28
CA GLN A 336 -6.07 -6.85 22.65
C GLN A 336 -6.01 -8.13 21.81
N GLN A 337 -4.81 -8.55 21.35
CA GLN A 337 -4.61 -9.80 20.61
C GLN A 337 -4.51 -11.00 21.54
N GLU A 338 -3.91 -10.84 22.70
CA GLU A 338 -3.81 -11.89 23.73
C GLU A 338 -5.15 -12.18 24.42
N GLU A 339 -6.07 -11.20 24.47
CA GLU A 339 -7.43 -11.35 25.04
C GLU A 339 -8.45 -11.98 24.08
N LYS A 340 -8.10 -12.23 22.79
CA LYS A 340 -9.01 -12.92 21.87
C LYS A 340 -8.72 -14.41 21.89
N PRO A 341 -9.67 -15.24 22.41
CA PRO A 341 -9.54 -16.69 22.47
C PRO A 341 -9.45 -17.33 21.09
#